data_c48424a566ce9a578d55c559bc51eedc
#
_entry.id   c48424a566ce9a578d55c559bc51eedc
#
_cell.length_a   1.000
_cell.length_b   1.000
_cell.length_c   1.000
_cell.angle_alpha   90.00
_cell.angle_beta   90.00
_cell.angle_gamma   90.00
#
_symmetry.space_group_name_H-M   'P 1'
#
loop_
_entity.id
_entity.type
_entity.pdbx_description
1 polymer ?
#
loop_
_entity_poly.entity_id
_entity_poly.type
_entity_poly.pdbx_seq_one_letter_code
_entity_poly.pdbx_strand_id
1 'polypeptide(L)'
;MSSIRPRRRTLLRALPLALGGAALAPALGACTHASERLDAEANAIPEVDVSGIEEVAELAALVPAEIRERGELVNGAALNYAPGEFVGSDGGAVGYDIDILAAIGRVLGLGTRTESAVFAQIIPAIGSKYDVGISSFTINPERLEQVSMVSYFAAGMSYAVKTGNPYGITPPDLCGTRVAHQVGTYMDEVVVERDEACRADGGQGIIDQPYVGNADAATAVAGGKADVLIGDSPVIAYAVARSRETLEQVGDIEDAALNGIVVARDQPELAEAIRAAVQHLIDSGALREILAAWGNENGMIETSEVDPQ
;
A
#
# COMPACT_ATOMS: atom_id res chain seq x y z
N MET A 1 59.73 15.36 39.77
CA MET A 1 59.96 14.68 41.08
C MET A 1 58.92 13.57 41.12
N SER A 2 59.21 12.48 41.10
CA SER A 2 59.76 11.22 41.59
C SER A 2 58.94 10.10 40.96
N SER A 3 59.35 9.41 40.01
CA SER A 3 60.05 8.13 39.81
C SER A 3 59.82 7.10 40.92
N ILE A 4 59.22 5.92 40.56
CA ILE A 4 59.79 4.60 40.94
C ILE A 4 59.13 3.52 40.01
N ARG A 5 60.00 2.78 39.35
CA ARG A 5 59.84 1.52 38.61
C ARG A 5 60.20 0.32 39.52
N PRO A 6 60.32 -0.90 39.03
CA PRO A 6 59.30 -1.98 38.94
C PRO A 6 59.80 -3.24 39.73
N ARG A 7 58.94 -4.29 39.80
CA ARG A 7 59.51 -5.64 40.13
C ARG A 7 58.85 -6.75 39.32
N ARG A 8 59.68 -7.41 38.53
CA ARG A 8 59.43 -8.74 37.93
C ARG A 8 59.52 -9.84 38.98
N ARG A 9 58.76 -10.91 38.85
CA ARG A 9 59.07 -12.32 39.20
C ARG A 9 58.08 -13.21 38.47
N THR A 10 58.49 -13.92 37.47
CA THR A 10 59.09 -15.24 37.34
C THR A 10 58.09 -16.40 37.43
N LEU A 11 57.88 -16.96 36.25
CA LEU A 11 57.52 -18.29 35.78
C LEU A 11 57.33 -19.40 36.82
N LEU A 12 56.18 -20.12 36.66
CA LEU A 12 56.15 -21.56 36.84
C LEU A 12 55.25 -22.17 35.75
N ARG A 13 55.87 -23.00 34.93
CA ARG A 13 55.21 -23.88 33.95
C ARG A 13 54.62 -25.09 34.67
N ALA A 14 53.39 -25.45 34.30
CA ALA A 14 52.89 -26.82 34.41
C ALA A 14 51.93 -27.09 33.24
N LEU A 15 52.26 -28.00 32.38
CA LEU A 15 51.51 -28.75 31.41
C LEU A 15 51.20 -30.14 32.04
N PRO A 16 50.37 -30.99 31.41
CA PRO A 16 49.01 -30.93 30.91
C PRO A 16 48.15 -32.08 31.48
N LEU A 17 46.86 -32.07 31.29
CA LEU A 17 46.06 -33.31 31.16
C LEU A 17 44.89 -33.05 30.22
N ALA A 18 44.95 -33.70 29.06
CA ALA A 18 43.85 -33.80 28.13
C ALA A 18 42.80 -34.73 28.69
N LEU A 19 41.56 -34.26 28.81
CA LEU A 19 40.38 -35.08 28.92
C LEU A 19 39.37 -34.61 27.87
N GLY A 20 39.12 -35.46 26.88
CA GLY A 20 38.16 -35.24 25.82
C GLY A 20 36.74 -35.13 26.39
N GLY A 21 36.16 -33.95 26.22
CA GLY A 21 34.74 -33.72 26.39
C GLY A 21 34.16 -33.46 25.01
N ALA A 22 33.38 -34.46 24.49
CA ALA A 22 32.59 -34.26 23.30
C ALA A 22 31.57 -33.17 23.61
N ALA A 23 31.75 -31.97 23.03
CA ALA A 23 30.77 -30.90 23.06
C ALA A 23 29.61 -31.31 22.13
N LEU A 24 28.51 -31.79 22.70
CA LEU A 24 27.21 -31.70 22.05
C LEU A 24 26.85 -30.22 21.98
N ALA A 25 27.12 -29.59 20.86
CA ALA A 25 26.56 -28.28 20.53
C ALA A 25 25.05 -28.44 20.36
N PRO A 26 24.22 -27.60 21.01
CA PRO A 26 22.77 -27.71 20.87
C PRO A 26 22.35 -27.30 19.46
N ALA A 27 21.66 -28.22 18.77
CA ALA A 27 21.00 -27.98 17.49
C ALA A 27 19.73 -27.10 17.63
N LEU A 28 19.73 -26.12 18.55
CA LEU A 28 18.63 -25.21 18.82
C LEU A 28 18.69 -23.91 18.00
N GLY A 29 19.79 -23.66 17.28
CA GLY A 29 19.94 -22.45 16.46
C GLY A 29 19.36 -22.53 15.04
N ALA A 30 19.07 -23.75 14.54
CA ALA A 30 18.65 -23.91 13.15
C ALA A 30 17.16 -23.59 12.92
N CYS A 31 16.30 -23.73 13.95
CA CYS A 31 14.87 -23.49 13.81
C CYS A 31 14.52 -21.99 13.88
N THR A 32 15.25 -21.17 14.66
CA THR A 32 15.04 -19.72 14.73
C THR A 32 15.43 -19.04 13.43
N HIS A 33 16.52 -19.45 12.79
CA HIS A 33 16.93 -18.89 11.51
C HIS A 33 16.04 -19.30 10.33
N ALA A 34 15.34 -20.43 10.43
CA ALA A 34 14.39 -20.85 9.39
C ALA A 34 13.07 -20.06 9.47
N SER A 35 12.55 -19.84 10.68
CA SER A 35 11.37 -19.00 10.89
C SER A 35 11.65 -17.50 10.57
N GLU A 36 12.81 -16.98 10.98
CA GLU A 36 13.23 -15.63 10.62
C GLU A 36 13.40 -15.42 9.10
N ARG A 37 13.85 -16.45 8.36
CA ARG A 37 13.93 -16.39 6.89
C ARG A 37 12.55 -16.46 6.25
N LEU A 38 11.67 -17.32 6.71
CA LEU A 38 10.30 -17.42 6.20
C LEU A 38 9.52 -16.12 6.49
N ASP A 39 9.71 -15.53 7.67
CA ASP A 39 9.13 -14.24 8.03
C ASP A 39 9.71 -13.10 7.17
N ALA A 40 11.00 -13.15 6.84
CA ALA A 40 11.65 -12.17 5.97
C ALA A 40 11.20 -12.30 4.51
N GLU A 41 11.05 -13.54 4.01
CA GLU A 41 10.52 -13.80 2.66
C GLU A 41 9.04 -13.43 2.54
N ALA A 42 8.21 -13.77 3.53
CA ALA A 42 6.81 -13.39 3.58
C ALA A 42 6.58 -11.87 3.73
N ASN A 43 7.60 -11.16 4.23
CA ASN A 43 7.59 -9.72 4.44
C ASN A 43 8.43 -8.94 3.42
N ALA A 44 9.03 -9.60 2.43
CA ALA A 44 9.78 -8.92 1.38
C ALA A 44 8.86 -7.98 0.59
N ILE A 45 9.33 -6.79 0.32
CA ILE A 45 8.69 -5.89 -0.66
C ILE A 45 9.06 -6.45 -2.04
N PRO A 46 8.09 -6.71 -2.93
CA PRO A 46 8.39 -7.14 -4.29
C PRO A 46 9.30 -6.15 -5.00
N GLU A 47 10.24 -6.66 -5.79
CA GLU A 47 11.04 -5.86 -6.71
C GLU A 47 10.46 -6.06 -8.12
N VAL A 48 9.81 -5.04 -8.66
CA VAL A 48 9.24 -5.03 -10.00
C VAL A 48 10.18 -4.28 -10.94
N ASP A 49 10.72 -4.96 -11.93
CA ASP A 49 11.60 -4.35 -12.94
C ASP A 49 10.80 -3.92 -14.17
N VAL A 50 10.52 -2.63 -14.27
CA VAL A 50 9.85 -2.01 -15.42
C VAL A 50 10.83 -1.47 -16.46
N SER A 51 12.15 -1.69 -16.30
CA SER A 51 13.17 -1.14 -17.21
C SER A 51 13.09 -1.68 -18.63
N GLY A 52 12.51 -2.88 -18.82
CA GLY A 52 12.27 -3.50 -20.10
C GLY A 52 11.08 -2.92 -20.87
N ILE A 53 10.26 -2.06 -20.28
CA ILE A 53 9.15 -1.38 -20.95
C ILE A 53 9.73 -0.26 -21.81
N GLU A 54 9.45 -0.32 -23.12
CA GLU A 54 9.93 0.66 -24.08
C GLU A 54 8.95 1.84 -24.22
N GLU A 55 9.49 3.01 -24.60
CA GLU A 55 8.69 4.18 -24.97
C GLU A 55 7.88 3.87 -26.23
N VAL A 56 6.60 4.28 -26.21
CA VAL A 56 5.72 4.25 -27.37
C VAL A 56 5.57 5.67 -27.92
N ALA A 57 6.30 6.00 -28.96
CA ALA A 57 6.43 7.36 -29.47
C ALA A 57 5.09 8.03 -29.80
N GLU A 58 4.11 7.26 -30.30
CA GLU A 58 2.76 7.75 -30.62
C GLU A 58 2.00 8.15 -29.33
N LEU A 59 2.20 7.42 -28.22
CA LEU A 59 1.58 7.73 -26.92
C LEU A 59 2.33 8.87 -26.21
N ALA A 60 3.66 8.87 -26.29
CA ALA A 60 4.49 9.96 -25.77
C ALA A 60 4.14 11.31 -26.42
N ALA A 61 3.71 11.32 -27.66
CA ALA A 61 3.28 12.53 -28.38
C ALA A 61 1.96 13.13 -27.84
N LEU A 62 1.14 12.35 -27.14
CA LEU A 62 -0.10 12.83 -26.50
C LEU A 62 0.17 13.64 -25.23
N VAL A 63 1.35 13.48 -24.61
CA VAL A 63 1.71 14.20 -23.39
C VAL A 63 1.78 15.71 -23.67
N PRO A 64 1.18 16.56 -22.81
CA PRO A 64 1.30 18.02 -22.93
C PRO A 64 2.76 18.48 -23.05
N ALA A 65 3.01 19.47 -23.90
CA ALA A 65 4.38 19.93 -24.23
C ALA A 65 5.18 20.31 -22.98
N GLU A 66 4.56 20.98 -22.02
CA GLU A 66 5.20 21.43 -20.79
C GLU A 66 5.74 20.25 -19.96
N ILE A 67 4.94 19.17 -19.81
CA ILE A 67 5.34 17.95 -19.08
C ILE A 67 6.44 17.23 -19.85
N ARG A 68 6.29 17.13 -21.17
CA ARG A 68 7.28 16.49 -22.04
C ARG A 68 8.63 17.21 -22.04
N GLU A 69 8.63 18.54 -22.05
CA GLU A 69 9.86 19.35 -21.99
C GLU A 69 10.53 19.25 -20.61
N ARG A 70 9.75 19.13 -19.53
CA ARG A 70 10.26 18.84 -18.18
C ARG A 70 10.82 17.43 -18.06
N GLY A 71 10.31 16.47 -18.85
CA GLY A 71 10.75 15.08 -18.88
C GLY A 71 10.36 14.28 -17.65
N GLU A 72 9.45 14.74 -16.83
CA GLU A 72 9.05 14.12 -15.57
C GLU A 72 7.54 14.28 -15.32
N LEU A 73 6.91 13.21 -14.81
CA LEU A 73 5.55 13.19 -14.32
C LEU A 73 5.56 13.23 -12.78
N VAL A 74 4.96 14.26 -12.19
CA VAL A 74 4.93 14.46 -10.75
C VAL A 74 3.64 13.90 -10.16
N ASN A 75 3.77 12.94 -9.27
CA ASN A 75 2.69 12.26 -8.59
C ASN A 75 2.53 12.71 -7.14
N GLY A 76 1.30 12.95 -6.68
CA GLY A 76 0.94 13.05 -5.28
C GLY A 76 0.37 11.73 -4.77
N ALA A 77 0.91 11.16 -3.68
CA ALA A 77 0.44 9.91 -3.10
C ALA A 77 0.48 9.91 -1.56
N ALA A 78 -0.45 9.17 -0.94
CA ALA A 78 -0.48 8.98 0.50
C ALA A 78 0.37 7.76 0.87
N LEU A 79 1.66 7.95 1.16
CA LEU A 79 2.63 6.89 1.38
C LEU A 79 2.45 6.15 2.73
N ASN A 80 1.22 5.73 3.01
CA ASN A 80 0.82 4.98 4.21
C ASN A 80 -0.33 3.99 3.95
N TYR A 81 -0.53 3.61 2.67
CA TYR A 81 -1.62 2.75 2.20
C TYR A 81 -1.09 1.48 1.51
N ALA A 82 -0.24 0.73 2.22
CA ALA A 82 0.34 -0.51 1.71
C ALA A 82 -0.73 -1.58 1.40
N PRO A 83 -0.60 -2.33 0.31
CA PRO A 83 0.52 -2.43 -0.62
C PRO A 83 0.43 -1.50 -1.84
N GLY A 84 -0.55 -0.59 -1.91
CA GLY A 84 -0.73 0.38 -2.99
C GLY A 84 0.45 1.33 -3.09
N GLU A 85 0.65 2.12 -2.04
CA GLU A 85 1.74 3.08 -1.94
C GLU A 85 2.16 3.30 -0.48
N PHE A 86 3.45 3.17 -0.21
CA PHE A 86 3.99 3.36 1.13
C PHE A 86 5.50 3.66 1.11
N VAL A 87 6.04 3.98 2.29
CA VAL A 87 7.49 4.25 2.43
C VAL A 87 8.24 2.93 2.56
N GLY A 88 9.16 2.66 1.65
CA GLY A 88 10.06 1.51 1.70
C GLY A 88 11.15 1.65 2.77
N SER A 89 11.94 0.60 2.94
CA SER A 89 13.00 0.55 3.96
C SER A 89 14.15 1.54 3.71
N ASP A 90 14.32 1.98 2.47
CA ASP A 90 15.32 2.99 2.04
C ASP A 90 14.76 4.43 2.11
N GLY A 91 13.50 4.59 2.49
CA GLY A 91 12.79 5.87 2.55
C GLY A 91 12.16 6.30 1.22
N GLY A 92 12.29 5.52 0.16
CA GLY A 92 11.63 5.74 -1.12
C GLY A 92 10.15 5.32 -1.12
N ALA A 93 9.39 5.83 -2.09
CA ALA A 93 8.03 5.38 -2.34
C ALA A 93 8.04 4.01 -3.03
N VAL A 94 7.24 3.06 -2.53
CA VAL A 94 7.09 1.71 -3.08
C VAL A 94 5.63 1.29 -3.05
N GLY A 95 5.27 0.29 -3.84
CA GLY A 95 3.92 -0.24 -3.91
C GLY A 95 3.47 -0.45 -5.35
N TYR A 96 2.35 -1.17 -5.55
CA TYR A 96 1.88 -1.44 -6.92
C TYR A 96 1.48 -0.15 -7.67
N ASP A 97 0.96 0.86 -7.01
CA ASP A 97 0.66 2.16 -7.61
C ASP A 97 1.92 2.88 -8.10
N ILE A 98 3.01 2.75 -7.33
CA ILE A 98 4.31 3.35 -7.69
C ILE A 98 4.94 2.62 -8.89
N ASP A 99 4.84 1.29 -8.92
CA ASP A 99 5.34 0.47 -10.03
C ASP A 99 4.52 0.70 -11.32
N ILE A 100 3.19 0.82 -11.20
CA ILE A 100 2.30 1.17 -12.31
C ILE A 100 2.63 2.57 -12.84
N LEU A 101 2.82 3.55 -11.95
CA LEU A 101 3.24 4.90 -12.36
C LEU A 101 4.58 4.88 -13.10
N ALA A 102 5.56 4.13 -12.60
CA ALA A 102 6.86 3.98 -13.25
C ALA A 102 6.72 3.35 -14.65
N ALA A 103 5.86 2.34 -14.80
CA ALA A 103 5.56 1.71 -16.08
C ALA A 103 4.88 2.68 -17.06
N ILE A 104 3.91 3.48 -16.59
CA ILE A 104 3.28 4.56 -17.36
C ILE A 104 4.33 5.55 -17.84
N GLY A 105 5.22 5.99 -16.93
CA GLY A 105 6.33 6.87 -17.26
C GLY A 105 7.21 6.31 -18.38
N ARG A 106 7.55 5.00 -18.30
CA ARG A 106 8.32 4.33 -19.36
C ARG A 106 7.62 4.37 -20.72
N VAL A 107 6.33 4.00 -20.78
CA VAL A 107 5.53 4.05 -22.02
C VAL A 107 5.50 5.45 -22.61
N LEU A 108 5.40 6.49 -21.78
CA LEU A 108 5.31 7.90 -22.20
C LEU A 108 6.67 8.60 -22.38
N GLY A 109 7.80 7.91 -22.18
CA GLY A 109 9.14 8.49 -22.29
C GLY A 109 9.45 9.52 -21.18
N LEU A 110 8.82 9.39 -20.01
CA LEU A 110 8.95 10.29 -18.85
C LEU A 110 9.61 9.60 -17.67
N GLY A 111 10.41 10.36 -16.91
CA GLY A 111 10.70 10.01 -15.52
C GLY A 111 9.46 10.19 -14.64
N THR A 112 9.47 9.56 -13.47
CA THR A 112 8.37 9.72 -12.49
C THR A 112 8.93 10.11 -11.14
N ARG A 113 8.22 11.00 -10.42
CA ARG A 113 8.56 11.40 -9.07
C ARG A 113 7.31 11.45 -8.20
N THR A 114 7.34 10.74 -7.09
CA THR A 114 6.23 10.72 -6.13
C THR A 114 6.55 11.60 -4.92
N GLU A 115 5.62 12.50 -4.59
CA GLU A 115 5.64 13.32 -3.39
C GLU A 115 4.61 12.81 -2.38
N SER A 116 5.06 12.64 -1.14
CA SER A 116 4.16 12.25 -0.04
C SER A 116 3.18 13.36 0.30
N ALA A 117 1.92 13.00 0.46
CA ALA A 117 0.82 13.90 0.82
C ALA A 117 -0.16 13.24 1.79
N VAL A 118 -0.96 14.05 2.47
CA VAL A 118 -2.17 13.56 3.15
C VAL A 118 -3.22 13.25 2.06
N PHE A 119 -3.84 12.08 2.10
CA PHE A 119 -4.75 11.59 1.06
C PHE A 119 -5.79 12.64 0.63
N ALA A 120 -6.54 13.21 1.59
CA ALA A 120 -7.57 14.21 1.33
C ALA A 120 -7.05 15.52 0.69
N GLN A 121 -5.73 15.76 0.67
CA GLN A 121 -5.12 16.95 0.11
C GLN A 121 -4.59 16.76 -1.32
N ILE A 122 -4.61 15.53 -1.84
CA ILE A 122 -4.06 15.23 -3.16
C ILE A 122 -4.93 15.85 -4.25
N ILE A 123 -6.22 15.51 -4.30
CA ILE A 123 -7.17 16.03 -5.30
C ILE A 123 -7.15 17.57 -5.36
N PRO A 124 -7.24 18.32 -4.24
CA PRO A 124 -7.15 19.78 -4.26
C PRO A 124 -5.84 20.35 -4.81
N ALA A 125 -4.77 19.57 -4.85
CA ALA A 125 -3.45 20.00 -5.31
C ALA A 125 -3.11 19.55 -6.74
N ILE A 126 -3.99 18.77 -7.39
CA ILE A 126 -3.85 18.35 -8.78
C ILE A 126 -3.89 19.57 -9.72
N GLY A 127 -3.01 19.59 -10.72
CA GLY A 127 -2.85 20.69 -11.68
C GLY A 127 -2.05 21.88 -11.14
N SER A 128 -1.83 21.99 -9.83
CA SER A 128 -1.02 23.06 -9.23
C SER A 128 0.31 22.57 -8.64
N LYS A 129 0.31 21.44 -7.98
CA LYS A 129 1.49 20.83 -7.35
C LYS A 129 1.84 19.49 -7.97
N TYR A 130 0.83 18.70 -8.34
CA TYR A 130 0.97 17.40 -8.92
C TYR A 130 0.35 17.37 -10.31
N ASP A 131 0.98 16.67 -11.26
CA ASP A 131 0.39 16.42 -12.58
C ASP A 131 -0.70 15.34 -12.48
N VAL A 132 -0.43 14.33 -11.65
CA VAL A 132 -1.31 13.18 -11.41
C VAL A 132 -1.35 12.82 -9.93
N GLY A 133 -2.38 12.07 -9.55
CA GLY A 133 -2.45 11.36 -8.28
C GLY A 133 -2.79 9.90 -8.54
N ILE A 134 -1.84 9.00 -8.30
CA ILE A 134 -2.08 7.56 -8.19
C ILE A 134 -1.87 7.18 -6.73
N SER A 135 -2.95 6.86 -6.05
CA SER A 135 -3.01 6.58 -4.62
C SER A 135 -4.30 5.84 -4.26
N SER A 136 -4.60 4.80 -5.02
CA SER A 136 -5.77 3.92 -4.84
C SER A 136 -7.11 4.66 -4.74
N PHE A 137 -7.30 5.72 -5.52
CA PHE A 137 -8.54 6.50 -5.51
C PHE A 137 -9.70 5.71 -6.10
N THR A 138 -10.68 5.36 -5.31
CA THR A 138 -11.97 4.84 -5.81
C THR A 138 -12.63 5.88 -6.70
N ILE A 139 -13.06 5.49 -7.91
CA ILE A 139 -13.83 6.35 -8.81
C ILE A 139 -15.26 6.44 -8.27
N ASN A 140 -15.69 7.66 -7.94
CA ASN A 140 -17.06 7.94 -7.51
C ASN A 140 -17.56 9.28 -8.07
N PRO A 141 -18.86 9.55 -8.06
CA PRO A 141 -19.42 10.77 -8.63
C PRO A 141 -18.86 12.07 -8.02
N GLU A 142 -18.64 12.10 -6.69
CA GLU A 142 -18.13 13.28 -6.00
C GLU A 142 -16.72 13.68 -6.50
N ARG A 143 -15.84 12.71 -6.70
CA ARG A 143 -14.48 12.94 -7.22
C ARG A 143 -14.50 13.33 -8.69
N LEU A 144 -15.39 12.71 -9.49
CA LEU A 144 -15.57 13.04 -10.90
C LEU A 144 -16.07 14.48 -11.13
N GLU A 145 -16.70 15.12 -10.14
CA GLU A 145 -17.03 16.55 -10.21
C GLU A 145 -15.79 17.44 -10.09
N GLN A 146 -14.74 16.98 -9.44
CA GLN A 146 -13.55 17.77 -9.10
C GLN A 146 -12.37 17.55 -10.07
N VAL A 147 -12.14 16.29 -10.49
CA VAL A 147 -11.01 15.86 -11.32
C VAL A 147 -11.48 14.90 -12.41
N SER A 148 -10.65 14.70 -13.44
CA SER A 148 -10.80 13.55 -14.33
C SER A 148 -10.09 12.36 -13.73
N MET A 149 -10.65 11.16 -13.93
CA MET A 149 -10.12 9.92 -13.37
C MET A 149 -9.92 8.87 -14.47
N VAL A 150 -8.73 8.30 -14.52
CA VAL A 150 -8.36 7.24 -15.49
C VAL A 150 -8.32 5.90 -14.77
N SER A 151 -9.21 4.97 -15.12
CA SER A 151 -9.26 3.66 -14.50
C SER A 151 -8.02 2.81 -14.80
N TYR A 152 -7.48 2.13 -13.76
CA TYR A 152 -6.30 1.27 -13.91
C TYR A 152 -6.37 -0.02 -13.10
N PHE A 153 -7.23 -0.10 -12.10
CA PHE A 153 -7.35 -1.21 -11.16
C PHE A 153 -8.79 -1.31 -10.65
N ALA A 154 -9.15 -2.45 -10.08
CA ALA A 154 -10.42 -2.62 -9.36
C ALA A 154 -10.17 -3.24 -7.99
N ALA A 155 -10.77 -2.67 -6.96
CA ALA A 155 -10.75 -3.22 -5.61
C ALA A 155 -12.17 -3.25 -5.04
N GLY A 156 -12.43 -4.25 -4.21
CA GLY A 156 -13.63 -4.25 -3.39
C GLY A 156 -13.30 -3.85 -1.96
N MET A 157 -14.33 -3.59 -1.17
CA MET A 157 -14.22 -3.31 0.25
C MET A 157 -14.08 -4.62 1.04
N SER A 158 -13.28 -4.59 2.09
CA SER A 158 -13.05 -5.75 2.96
C SER A 158 -12.86 -5.33 4.41
N TYR A 159 -12.81 -6.32 5.30
CA TYR A 159 -12.83 -6.11 6.75
C TYR A 159 -11.77 -6.95 7.44
N ALA A 160 -11.11 -6.36 8.44
CA ALA A 160 -10.26 -7.12 9.34
C ALA A 160 -10.65 -6.85 10.79
N VAL A 161 -10.56 -7.88 11.59
CA VAL A 161 -10.82 -7.85 13.04
C VAL A 161 -9.64 -8.42 13.80
N LYS A 162 -9.62 -8.24 15.09
CA LYS A 162 -8.66 -8.95 15.94
C LYS A 162 -8.89 -10.45 15.84
N THR A 163 -7.80 -11.22 15.74
CA THR A 163 -7.82 -12.69 15.62
C THR A 163 -8.71 -13.35 16.67
N GLY A 164 -9.52 -14.28 16.22
CA GLY A 164 -10.55 -14.95 16.99
C GLY A 164 -11.86 -14.16 17.09
N ASN A 165 -11.96 -13.03 16.39
CA ASN A 165 -13.17 -12.18 16.33
C ASN A 165 -13.89 -12.02 17.66
N PRO A 166 -13.23 -11.44 18.70
CA PRO A 166 -13.74 -11.44 20.07
C PRO A 166 -15.03 -10.64 20.24
N TYR A 167 -15.37 -9.80 19.28
CA TYR A 167 -16.58 -8.98 19.28
C TYR A 167 -17.70 -9.55 18.40
N GLY A 168 -17.47 -10.68 17.72
CA GLY A 168 -18.47 -11.34 16.88
C GLY A 168 -18.89 -10.52 15.66
N ILE A 169 -17.98 -9.77 15.08
CA ILE A 169 -18.24 -8.90 13.92
C ILE A 169 -18.62 -9.76 12.71
N THR A 170 -19.73 -9.45 12.08
CA THR A 170 -20.27 -10.17 10.90
C THR A 170 -20.68 -9.16 9.82
N PRO A 171 -19.75 -8.68 8.99
CA PRO A 171 -20.09 -7.75 7.90
C PRO A 171 -21.21 -8.32 7.00
N PRO A 172 -22.06 -7.47 6.42
CA PRO A 172 -22.00 -6.00 6.44
C PRO A 172 -22.57 -5.34 7.70
N ASP A 173 -23.09 -6.08 8.68
CA ASP A 173 -23.62 -5.51 9.91
C ASP A 173 -22.50 -5.04 10.84
N LEU A 174 -22.40 -3.72 10.97
CA LEU A 174 -21.42 -3.03 11.82
C LEU A 174 -22.09 -2.21 12.92
N CYS A 175 -23.41 -2.38 13.14
CA CYS A 175 -24.15 -1.60 14.11
C CYS A 175 -23.62 -1.77 15.55
N GLY A 176 -23.40 -0.65 16.24
CA GLY A 176 -22.89 -0.63 17.60
C GLY A 176 -21.38 -0.90 17.75
N THR A 177 -20.66 -1.08 16.63
CA THR A 177 -19.22 -1.36 16.67
C THR A 177 -18.36 -0.12 16.47
N ARG A 178 -17.09 -0.20 16.87
CA ARG A 178 -16.06 0.83 16.63
C ARG A 178 -15.36 0.50 15.31
N VAL A 179 -15.65 1.30 14.26
CA VAL A 179 -15.13 1.10 12.92
C VAL A 179 -13.94 2.01 12.67
N ALA A 180 -12.77 1.43 12.43
CA ALA A 180 -11.56 2.14 12.06
C ALA A 180 -11.38 2.14 10.54
N HIS A 181 -11.00 3.30 9.96
CA HIS A 181 -10.71 3.46 8.54
C HIS A 181 -9.76 4.64 8.31
N GLN A 182 -9.25 4.79 7.10
CA GLN A 182 -8.47 5.98 6.73
C GLN A 182 -9.39 7.12 6.31
N VAL A 183 -9.23 8.28 6.93
CA VAL A 183 -10.00 9.50 6.65
C VAL A 183 -9.78 10.00 5.22
N GLY A 184 -10.86 10.50 4.59
CA GLY A 184 -10.86 11.03 3.22
C GLY A 184 -10.97 9.94 2.14
N THR A 185 -11.04 8.66 2.53
CA THR A 185 -11.29 7.56 1.60
C THR A 185 -12.78 7.38 1.35
N TYR A 186 -13.14 6.52 0.39
CA TYR A 186 -14.54 6.11 0.17
C TYR A 186 -15.18 5.49 1.42
N MET A 187 -14.36 4.99 2.34
CA MET A 187 -14.85 4.39 3.59
C MET A 187 -15.55 5.40 4.51
N ASP A 188 -15.24 6.72 4.41
CA ASP A 188 -15.98 7.77 5.13
C ASP A 188 -17.46 7.74 4.74
N GLU A 189 -17.76 7.67 3.42
CA GLU A 189 -19.13 7.63 2.89
C GLU A 189 -19.84 6.35 3.35
N VAL A 190 -19.18 5.20 3.23
CA VAL A 190 -19.72 3.89 3.63
C VAL A 190 -20.05 3.84 5.11
N VAL A 191 -19.18 4.37 5.98
CA VAL A 191 -19.41 4.38 7.43
C VAL A 191 -20.61 5.26 7.78
N VAL A 192 -20.74 6.43 7.15
CA VAL A 192 -21.89 7.33 7.35
C VAL A 192 -23.19 6.67 6.91
N GLU A 193 -23.23 6.09 5.69
CA GLU A 193 -24.42 5.41 5.16
C GLU A 193 -24.89 4.27 6.08
N ARG A 194 -23.95 3.45 6.53
CA ARG A 194 -24.24 2.33 7.43
C ARG A 194 -24.65 2.78 8.83
N ASP A 195 -24.07 3.86 9.37
CA ASP A 195 -24.51 4.46 10.63
C ASP A 195 -25.96 4.93 10.55
N GLU A 196 -26.33 5.62 9.46
CA GLU A 196 -27.70 6.06 9.21
C GLU A 196 -28.67 4.89 9.11
N ALA A 197 -28.31 3.81 8.40
CA ALA A 197 -29.10 2.60 8.31
C ALA A 197 -29.31 1.94 9.67
N CYS A 198 -28.25 1.78 10.48
CA CYS A 198 -28.35 1.24 11.84
C CYS A 198 -29.33 2.03 12.71
N ARG A 199 -29.27 3.36 12.65
CA ARG A 199 -30.16 4.25 13.43
C ARG A 199 -31.61 4.20 12.92
N ALA A 200 -31.81 4.11 11.62
CA ALA A 200 -33.14 4.01 10.99
C ALA A 200 -33.86 2.73 11.43
N ASP A 201 -33.13 1.63 11.58
CA ASP A 201 -33.65 0.35 12.07
C ASP A 201 -33.85 0.31 13.61
N GLY A 202 -33.56 1.42 14.29
CA GLY A 202 -33.68 1.54 15.76
C GLY A 202 -32.55 0.88 16.55
N GLY A 203 -31.47 0.51 15.87
CA GLY A 203 -30.25 -0.04 16.46
C GLY A 203 -29.30 1.03 17.02
N GLN A 204 -28.18 0.57 17.56
CA GLN A 204 -27.06 1.45 17.92
C GLN A 204 -26.32 1.84 16.64
N GLY A 205 -26.02 3.12 16.49
CA GLY A 205 -25.19 3.58 15.39
C GLY A 205 -23.73 3.10 15.49
N ILE A 206 -22.99 3.27 14.41
CA ILE A 206 -21.55 3.01 14.36
C ILE A 206 -20.80 4.03 15.22
N ILE A 207 -19.73 3.59 15.89
CA ILE A 207 -18.76 4.47 16.54
C ILE A 207 -17.61 4.67 15.55
N ASP A 208 -17.71 5.74 14.79
CA ASP A 208 -16.74 6.09 13.76
C ASP A 208 -15.38 6.46 14.38
N GLN A 209 -14.29 5.87 13.85
CA GLN A 209 -12.92 6.11 14.28
C GLN A 209 -12.00 6.32 13.05
N PRO A 210 -11.99 7.53 12.47
CA PRO A 210 -11.11 7.85 11.36
C PRO A 210 -9.65 8.03 11.81
N TYR A 211 -8.72 7.50 11.01
CA TYR A 211 -7.27 7.61 11.20
C TYR A 211 -6.63 8.29 9.97
N VAL A 212 -5.52 8.98 10.19
CA VAL A 212 -4.77 9.61 9.07
C VAL A 212 -4.15 8.58 8.15
N GLY A 213 -3.76 7.42 8.68
CA GLY A 213 -3.16 6.33 7.91
C GLY A 213 -3.78 4.97 8.23
N ASN A 214 -3.89 4.12 7.20
CA ASN A 214 -4.46 2.78 7.36
C ASN A 214 -3.67 1.90 8.34
N ALA A 215 -2.35 2.04 8.42
CA ALA A 215 -1.50 1.31 9.37
C ALA A 215 -1.84 1.63 10.83
N ASP A 216 -2.21 2.89 11.13
CA ASP A 216 -2.65 3.30 12.46
C ASP A 216 -4.02 2.72 12.79
N ALA A 217 -4.95 2.70 11.82
CA ALA A 217 -6.26 2.07 11.94
C ALA A 217 -6.12 0.56 12.21
N ALA A 218 -5.29 -0.15 11.46
CA ALA A 218 -4.99 -1.56 11.66
C ALA A 218 -4.39 -1.84 13.06
N THR A 219 -3.47 -0.99 13.50
CA THR A 219 -2.87 -1.07 14.85
C THR A 219 -3.91 -0.86 15.94
N ALA A 220 -4.88 0.03 15.73
CA ALA A 220 -5.97 0.26 16.68
C ALA A 220 -6.86 -0.97 16.85
N VAL A 221 -7.18 -1.67 15.75
CA VAL A 221 -7.96 -2.92 15.80
C VAL A 221 -7.17 -4.05 16.45
N ALA A 222 -5.91 -4.25 16.07
CA ALA A 222 -5.04 -5.24 16.70
C ALA A 222 -4.91 -5.03 18.21
N GLY A 223 -4.83 -3.77 18.64
CA GLY A 223 -4.77 -3.36 20.06
C GLY A 223 -6.11 -3.34 20.80
N GLY A 224 -7.24 -3.58 20.12
CA GLY A 224 -8.60 -3.57 20.71
C GLY A 224 -9.14 -2.16 21.02
N LYS A 225 -8.55 -1.11 20.42
CA LYS A 225 -9.08 0.26 20.48
C LYS A 225 -10.26 0.45 19.53
N ALA A 226 -10.25 -0.25 18.40
CA ALA A 226 -11.37 -0.38 17.48
C ALA A 226 -11.75 -1.86 17.35
N ASP A 227 -12.94 -2.15 16.83
CA ASP A 227 -13.48 -3.51 16.73
C ASP A 227 -13.25 -4.11 15.35
N VAL A 228 -13.33 -3.27 14.32
CA VAL A 228 -13.17 -3.66 12.91
C VAL A 228 -12.43 -2.58 12.13
N LEU A 229 -11.56 -3.02 11.22
CA LEU A 229 -10.93 -2.21 10.17
C LEU A 229 -11.72 -2.41 8.88
N ILE A 230 -12.06 -1.33 8.19
CA ILE A 230 -12.63 -1.34 6.85
C ILE A 230 -11.68 -0.65 5.87
N GLY A 231 -11.51 -1.20 4.69
CA GLY A 231 -10.64 -0.65 3.64
C GLY A 231 -10.68 -1.46 2.36
N ASP A 232 -9.91 -1.06 1.37
CA ASP A 232 -9.79 -1.79 0.12
C ASP A 232 -9.22 -3.20 0.35
N SER A 233 -9.75 -4.16 -0.39
CA SER A 233 -9.42 -5.59 -0.20
C SER A 233 -7.91 -5.91 -0.27
N PRO A 234 -7.09 -5.30 -1.15
CA PRO A 234 -5.64 -5.52 -1.12
C PRO A 234 -4.99 -4.99 0.16
N VAL A 235 -5.47 -3.85 0.66
CA VAL A 235 -4.92 -3.20 1.86
C VAL A 235 -5.26 -3.99 3.12
N ILE A 236 -6.48 -4.50 3.21
CA ILE A 236 -6.90 -5.38 4.30
C ILE A 236 -6.12 -6.69 4.27
N ALA A 237 -6.01 -7.34 3.10
CA ALA A 237 -5.24 -8.58 2.94
C ALA A 237 -3.76 -8.39 3.36
N TYR A 238 -3.15 -7.28 2.94
CA TYR A 238 -1.78 -6.93 3.31
C TYR A 238 -1.63 -6.68 4.83
N ALA A 239 -2.56 -5.93 5.42
CA ALA A 239 -2.55 -5.67 6.87
C ALA A 239 -2.66 -6.97 7.68
N VAL A 240 -3.54 -7.89 7.27
CA VAL A 240 -3.69 -9.21 7.90
C VAL A 240 -2.41 -10.03 7.76
N ALA A 241 -1.86 -10.15 6.54
CA ALA A 241 -0.63 -10.91 6.29
C ALA A 241 0.56 -10.40 7.13
N ARG A 242 0.65 -9.09 7.35
CA ARG A 242 1.72 -8.44 8.11
C ARG A 242 1.46 -8.36 9.62
N SER A 243 0.28 -8.69 10.07
CA SER A 243 -0.16 -8.53 11.46
C SER A 243 0.44 -9.54 12.44
N ARG A 244 1.24 -10.52 11.99
CA ARG A 244 1.75 -11.63 12.80
C ARG A 244 0.62 -12.32 13.57
N GLU A 245 -0.42 -12.69 12.86
CA GLU A 245 -1.60 -13.39 13.40
C GLU A 245 -2.40 -12.57 14.44
N THR A 246 -2.23 -11.25 14.52
CA THR A 246 -3.04 -10.40 15.42
C THR A 246 -4.34 -9.91 14.78
N LEU A 247 -4.44 -9.96 13.45
CA LEU A 247 -5.64 -9.65 12.69
C LEU A 247 -6.05 -10.84 11.82
N GLU A 248 -7.34 -10.93 11.55
CA GLU A 248 -7.92 -11.86 10.58
C GLU A 248 -8.96 -11.12 9.72
N GLN A 249 -9.10 -11.56 8.46
CA GLN A 249 -10.13 -11.05 7.57
C GLN A 249 -11.46 -11.75 7.90
N VAL A 250 -12.56 -10.99 7.85
CA VAL A 250 -13.92 -11.52 8.05
C VAL A 250 -14.86 -10.99 6.96
N GLY A 251 -15.92 -11.76 6.69
CA GLY A 251 -16.89 -11.44 5.63
C GLY A 251 -16.32 -11.64 4.22
N ASP A 252 -17.16 -11.37 3.24
CA ASP A 252 -16.82 -11.40 1.82
C ASP A 252 -16.27 -10.03 1.38
N ILE A 253 -15.66 -9.97 0.19
CA ILE A 253 -15.31 -8.71 -0.46
C ILE A 253 -16.59 -8.14 -1.07
N GLU A 254 -16.87 -6.88 -0.77
CA GLU A 254 -18.09 -6.18 -1.18
C GLU A 254 -17.76 -5.04 -2.16
N ASP A 255 -18.74 -4.63 -2.95
CA ASP A 255 -18.76 -3.37 -3.71
C ASP A 255 -17.48 -3.10 -4.51
N ALA A 256 -17.09 -4.07 -5.36
CA ALA A 256 -15.93 -3.87 -6.23
C ALA A 256 -16.13 -2.63 -7.12
N ALA A 257 -15.20 -1.69 -7.02
CA ALA A 257 -15.20 -0.44 -7.75
C ALA A 257 -13.86 -0.22 -8.47
N LEU A 258 -13.89 0.60 -9.53
CA LEU A 258 -12.68 0.99 -10.23
C LEU A 258 -11.87 1.99 -9.40
N ASN A 259 -10.56 1.82 -9.40
CA ASN A 259 -9.60 2.82 -8.92
C ASN A 259 -9.10 3.64 -10.10
N GLY A 260 -8.94 4.95 -9.90
CA GLY A 260 -8.56 5.90 -10.93
C GLY A 260 -7.32 6.71 -10.59
N ILE A 261 -6.51 6.98 -11.62
CA ILE A 261 -5.46 7.98 -11.58
C ILE A 261 -6.14 9.34 -11.78
N VAL A 262 -5.98 10.24 -10.82
CA VAL A 262 -6.60 11.57 -10.88
C VAL A 262 -5.73 12.54 -11.69
N VAL A 263 -6.38 13.33 -12.55
CA VAL A 263 -5.78 14.32 -13.44
C VAL A 263 -6.63 15.59 -13.39
N ALA A 264 -6.05 16.78 -13.56
CA ALA A 264 -6.82 18.02 -13.59
C ALA A 264 -7.81 18.01 -14.76
N ARG A 265 -9.05 18.47 -14.53
CA ARG A 265 -10.11 18.48 -15.55
C ARG A 265 -9.79 19.35 -16.78
N ASP A 266 -8.94 20.35 -16.60
CA ASP A 266 -8.48 21.23 -17.69
C ASP A 266 -7.27 20.67 -18.45
N GLN A 267 -6.86 19.41 -18.16
CA GLN A 267 -5.78 18.68 -18.83
C GLN A 267 -6.26 17.37 -19.51
N PRO A 268 -7.27 17.43 -20.40
CA PRO A 268 -7.82 16.21 -21.02
C PRO A 268 -6.80 15.45 -21.89
N GLU A 269 -5.79 16.13 -22.45
CA GLU A 269 -4.72 15.50 -23.24
C GLU A 269 -3.84 14.63 -22.31
N LEU A 270 -3.55 15.08 -21.11
CA LEU A 270 -2.80 14.28 -20.13
C LEU A 270 -3.63 13.06 -19.68
N ALA A 271 -4.92 13.25 -19.41
CA ALA A 271 -5.80 12.13 -19.05
C ALA A 271 -5.83 11.06 -20.15
N GLU A 272 -5.91 11.48 -21.43
CA GLU A 272 -5.88 10.56 -22.56
C GLU A 272 -4.51 9.89 -22.73
N ALA A 273 -3.41 10.62 -22.54
CA ALA A 273 -2.06 10.03 -22.59
C ALA A 273 -1.90 8.94 -21.51
N ILE A 274 -2.35 9.20 -20.27
CA ILE A 274 -2.33 8.23 -19.17
C ILE A 274 -3.21 7.03 -19.51
N ARG A 275 -4.46 7.25 -19.98
CA ARG A 275 -5.38 6.19 -20.38
C ARG A 275 -4.77 5.28 -21.45
N ALA A 276 -4.19 5.88 -22.47
CA ALA A 276 -3.57 5.12 -23.57
C ALA A 276 -2.35 4.33 -23.08
N ALA A 277 -1.55 4.88 -22.15
CA ALA A 277 -0.43 4.18 -21.55
C ALA A 277 -0.91 3.01 -20.68
N VAL A 278 -1.94 3.20 -19.84
CA VAL A 278 -2.54 2.11 -19.05
C VAL A 278 -3.08 1.01 -19.96
N GLN A 279 -3.81 1.36 -21.04
CA GLN A 279 -4.32 0.38 -22.00
C GLN A 279 -3.17 -0.41 -22.66
N HIS A 280 -2.08 0.27 -23.02
CA HIS A 280 -0.90 -0.41 -23.56
C HIS A 280 -0.30 -1.40 -22.56
N LEU A 281 -0.23 -1.05 -21.28
CA LEU A 281 0.24 -1.95 -20.22
C LEU A 281 -0.70 -3.15 -20.01
N ILE A 282 -2.02 -2.95 -20.18
CA ILE A 282 -3.01 -4.04 -20.17
C ILE A 282 -2.76 -4.98 -21.34
N ASP A 283 -2.71 -4.45 -22.56
CA ASP A 283 -2.61 -5.21 -23.81
C ASP A 283 -1.28 -5.98 -23.93
N SER A 284 -0.19 -5.41 -23.43
CA SER A 284 1.12 -6.06 -23.39
C SER A 284 1.25 -7.11 -22.27
N GLY A 285 0.35 -7.10 -21.29
CA GLY A 285 0.42 -7.95 -20.11
C GLY A 285 1.30 -7.41 -18.97
N ALA A 286 1.98 -6.27 -19.16
CA ALA A 286 2.87 -5.69 -18.16
C ALA A 286 2.11 -5.28 -16.88
N LEU A 287 0.89 -4.74 -17.01
CA LEU A 287 0.06 -4.44 -15.83
C LEU A 287 -0.23 -5.69 -15.00
N ARG A 288 -0.53 -6.81 -15.65
CA ARG A 288 -0.77 -8.10 -14.96
C ARG A 288 0.47 -8.58 -14.22
N GLU A 289 1.66 -8.47 -14.83
CA GLU A 289 2.91 -8.88 -14.19
C GLU A 289 3.22 -8.04 -12.96
N ILE A 290 2.98 -6.71 -13.02
CA ILE A 290 3.11 -5.81 -11.87
C ILE A 290 2.16 -6.24 -10.76
N LEU A 291 0.87 -6.38 -11.07
CA LEU A 291 -0.15 -6.75 -10.08
C LEU A 291 0.11 -8.14 -9.48
N ALA A 292 0.55 -9.11 -10.29
CA ALA A 292 0.87 -10.47 -9.82
C ALA A 292 2.06 -10.47 -8.84
N ALA A 293 3.08 -9.63 -9.06
CA ALA A 293 4.19 -9.50 -8.13
C ALA A 293 3.72 -9.06 -6.72
N TRP A 294 2.64 -8.30 -6.65
CA TRP A 294 2.00 -7.84 -5.41
C TRP A 294 0.85 -8.73 -4.93
N GLY A 295 0.54 -9.84 -5.65
CA GLY A 295 -0.58 -10.74 -5.32
C GLY A 295 -1.96 -10.14 -5.55
N ASN A 296 -2.06 -9.14 -6.45
CA ASN A 296 -3.25 -8.34 -6.70
C ASN A 296 -3.82 -8.51 -8.12
N GLU A 297 -3.49 -9.58 -8.84
CA GLU A 297 -3.97 -9.84 -10.20
C GLU A 297 -5.50 -9.92 -10.31
N ASN A 298 -6.20 -10.18 -9.21
CA ASN A 298 -7.67 -10.18 -9.17
C ASN A 298 -8.27 -8.79 -9.39
N GLY A 299 -7.49 -7.73 -9.18
CA GLY A 299 -7.90 -6.35 -9.47
C GLY A 299 -7.62 -5.90 -10.90
N MET A 300 -7.15 -6.80 -11.78
CA MET A 300 -6.90 -6.51 -13.19
C MET A 300 -8.17 -6.10 -13.91
N ILE A 301 -8.12 -4.98 -14.65
CA ILE A 301 -9.19 -4.54 -15.55
C ILE A 301 -8.83 -4.89 -17.00
N GLU A 302 -9.84 -4.97 -17.88
CA GLU A 302 -9.64 -5.26 -19.31
C GLU A 302 -9.49 -3.99 -20.14
N THR A 303 -10.12 -2.91 -19.72
CA THR A 303 -10.15 -1.64 -20.45
C THR A 303 -9.93 -0.47 -19.50
N SER A 304 -9.05 0.46 -19.89
CA SER A 304 -8.86 1.73 -19.21
C SER A 304 -9.74 2.81 -19.84
N GLU A 305 -10.46 3.55 -19.02
CA GLU A 305 -11.39 4.60 -19.44
C GLU A 305 -11.11 5.90 -18.70
N VAL A 306 -11.39 7.03 -19.35
CA VAL A 306 -11.43 8.36 -18.70
C VAL A 306 -12.86 8.58 -18.21
N ASP A 307 -12.99 8.97 -16.94
CA ASP A 307 -14.27 9.29 -16.29
C ASP A 307 -15.33 8.19 -16.49
N PRO A 308 -15.04 6.88 -16.18
CA PRO A 308 -16.02 5.80 -16.35
C PRO A 308 -17.24 6.05 -15.46
N GLN A 309 -18.43 5.62 -15.97
CA GLN A 309 -19.73 5.83 -15.31
C GLN A 309 -20.15 4.62 -14.48
#